data_9446f850aae3e4ff2d11da350b7a9efc
#
_entry.id   9446f850aae3e4ff2d11da350b7a9efc
#
_cell.length_a   1.000
_cell.length_b   1.000
_cell.length_c   1.000
_cell.angle_alpha   90.00
_cell.angle_beta   90.00
_cell.angle_gamma   90.00
#
_symmetry.space_group_name_H-M   'P 1'
#
loop_
_entity.id
_entity.type
_entity.pdbx_description
1 polymer ?
#
loop_
_entity_poly.entity_id
_entity_poly.type
_entity_poly.pdbx_seq_one_letter_code
_entity_poly.pdbx_strand_id
1 'polypeptide(L)'
;ILYMKIGVTGSDHICDRIQKTLEKRMPDLEVVYRRSNDYRYGLEAAAQFQKGKVSGIIFTGPTNYHYALKRLEPNVPWTFLPHNQASILKALAESAVRYSCVPDVISIDMYEEQLVQETLEEIGISNGRVLVAHGSSPDQGDFQDALTDFHRYNYFHNGAKICFTNMEKTYEALSAEGIPCIRISVSEDVILEQVYHLQFLENTAQKNRGQSASVQIYFDYSFDQETDLSLREWEKVHYQNEMRELIYSAAHRMGAAAFSEGASIFYIMSSRPVLMREFIQNGEYQKILFHGQQTPHNRLWIGIGYGDTPMEAKSRAAMALNHSIADRSGANYIA
;
A
#
# COMPACT_ATOMS: atom_id res chain seq x y z
N ILE A 1 2.84 -1.96 -25.24
CA ILE A 1 1.69 -1.57 -24.41
C ILE A 1 1.35 -2.81 -23.57
N LEU A 2 1.64 -2.80 -22.26
CA LEU A 2 1.25 -3.90 -21.39
C LEU A 2 -0.27 -3.93 -21.33
N TYR A 3 -0.86 -5.06 -21.64
CA TYR A 3 -2.29 -5.33 -21.45
C TYR A 3 -2.56 -5.34 -19.94
N MET A 4 -3.06 -4.24 -19.42
CA MET A 4 -3.45 -4.12 -18.02
C MET A 4 -4.93 -4.41 -17.88
N LYS A 5 -5.27 -5.35 -16.99
CA LYS A 5 -6.64 -5.68 -16.61
C LYS A 5 -6.89 -5.24 -15.18
N ILE A 6 -7.83 -4.35 -14.94
CA ILE A 6 -8.13 -3.84 -13.60
C ILE A 6 -9.50 -4.30 -13.10
N GLY A 7 -9.61 -4.48 -11.80
CA GLY A 7 -10.87 -4.68 -11.10
C GLY A 7 -11.39 -3.36 -10.53
N VAL A 8 -12.68 -3.11 -10.66
CA VAL A 8 -13.37 -1.96 -10.05
C VAL A 8 -14.50 -2.47 -9.16
N THR A 9 -14.54 -2.03 -7.91
CA THR A 9 -15.61 -2.43 -6.97
C THR A 9 -16.15 -1.28 -6.15
N GLY A 10 -17.46 -1.29 -5.92
CA GLY A 10 -18.20 -0.35 -5.08
C GLY A 10 -19.56 0.00 -5.65
N SER A 11 -20.09 1.18 -5.28
CA SER A 11 -21.46 1.59 -5.61
C SER A 11 -21.70 1.69 -7.12
N ASP A 12 -22.93 1.38 -7.53
CA ASP A 12 -23.35 1.37 -8.94
C ASP A 12 -23.12 2.72 -9.61
N HIS A 13 -23.50 3.80 -8.94
CA HIS A 13 -23.37 5.16 -9.48
C HIS A 13 -21.91 5.54 -9.79
N ILE A 14 -20.99 5.23 -8.87
CA ILE A 14 -19.57 5.57 -9.09
C ILE A 14 -18.96 4.62 -10.12
N CYS A 15 -19.33 3.32 -10.11
CA CYS A 15 -18.89 2.38 -11.13
C CYS A 15 -19.34 2.83 -12.54
N ASP A 16 -20.57 3.31 -12.71
CA ASP A 16 -21.05 3.86 -13.99
C ASP A 16 -20.24 5.08 -14.44
N ARG A 17 -19.90 5.95 -13.49
CA ARG A 17 -19.07 7.10 -13.77
C ARG A 17 -17.66 6.71 -14.19
N ILE A 18 -17.03 5.76 -13.49
CA ILE A 18 -15.72 5.20 -13.87
C ILE A 18 -15.80 4.60 -15.25
N GLN A 19 -16.83 3.79 -15.51
CA GLN A 19 -17.01 3.12 -16.80
C GLN A 19 -17.10 4.12 -17.95
N LYS A 20 -17.98 5.12 -17.86
CA LYS A 20 -18.13 6.16 -18.87
C LYS A 20 -16.83 6.95 -19.09
N THR A 21 -16.08 7.25 -18.02
CA THR A 21 -14.81 7.95 -18.12
C THR A 21 -13.77 7.11 -18.83
N LEU A 22 -13.63 5.84 -18.46
CA LEU A 22 -12.60 4.95 -19.02
C LEU A 22 -12.91 4.54 -20.46
N GLU A 23 -14.16 4.26 -20.80
CA GLU A 23 -14.58 4.00 -22.19
C GLU A 23 -14.25 5.18 -23.13
N LYS A 24 -14.38 6.42 -22.64
CA LYS A 24 -14.06 7.63 -23.39
C LYS A 24 -12.57 7.95 -23.48
N ARG A 25 -11.84 7.77 -22.38
CA ARG A 25 -10.46 8.27 -22.21
C ARG A 25 -9.38 7.19 -22.34
N MET A 26 -9.72 5.94 -22.08
CA MET A 26 -8.82 4.77 -22.08
C MET A 26 -9.51 3.54 -22.64
N PRO A 27 -9.98 3.56 -23.91
CA PRO A 27 -10.81 2.50 -24.50
C PRO A 27 -10.11 1.14 -24.57
N ASP A 28 -8.79 1.11 -24.58
CA ASP A 28 -7.99 -0.13 -24.65
C ASP A 28 -7.76 -0.78 -23.27
N LEU A 29 -8.22 -0.14 -22.17
CA LEU A 29 -8.04 -0.67 -20.82
C LEU A 29 -9.12 -1.73 -20.54
N GLU A 30 -8.71 -2.96 -20.22
CA GLU A 30 -9.63 -4.01 -19.80
C GLU A 30 -10.07 -3.78 -18.35
N VAL A 31 -11.38 -3.60 -18.13
CA VAL A 31 -11.92 -3.33 -16.80
C VAL A 31 -13.02 -4.34 -16.47
N VAL A 32 -12.91 -4.94 -15.27
CA VAL A 32 -13.92 -5.85 -14.72
C VAL A 32 -14.59 -5.20 -13.53
N TYR A 33 -15.91 -5.06 -13.59
CA TYR A 33 -16.71 -4.44 -12.54
C TYR A 33 -17.36 -5.47 -11.63
N ARG A 34 -17.32 -5.23 -10.32
CA ARG A 34 -18.09 -5.92 -9.30
C ARG A 34 -18.78 -4.89 -8.42
N ARG A 35 -20.08 -4.74 -8.66
CA ARG A 35 -20.89 -3.63 -8.16
C ARG A 35 -21.69 -4.05 -6.94
N SER A 36 -21.75 -3.19 -5.94
CA SER A 36 -22.66 -3.31 -4.81
C SER A 36 -22.74 -2.00 -4.05
N ASN A 37 -23.95 -1.64 -3.62
CA ASN A 37 -24.19 -0.49 -2.75
C ASN A 37 -23.92 -0.82 -1.25
N ASP A 38 -23.59 -2.08 -0.94
CA ASP A 38 -23.06 -2.47 0.36
C ASP A 38 -21.52 -2.42 0.32
N TYR A 39 -20.92 -1.50 1.10
CA TYR A 39 -19.47 -1.31 1.16
C TYR A 39 -18.69 -2.57 1.59
N ARG A 40 -19.34 -3.48 2.35
CA ARG A 40 -18.74 -4.73 2.82
C ARG A 40 -18.45 -5.72 1.69
N TYR A 41 -19.21 -5.62 0.61
CA TYR A 41 -18.98 -6.44 -0.59
C TYR A 41 -17.61 -6.22 -1.23
N GLY A 42 -16.97 -5.07 -0.97
CA GLY A 42 -15.61 -4.78 -1.43
C GLY A 42 -14.59 -5.86 -1.05
N LEU A 43 -14.75 -6.50 0.11
CA LEU A 43 -13.91 -7.61 0.55
C LEU A 43 -14.04 -8.85 -0.35
N GLU A 44 -15.28 -9.26 -0.62
CA GLU A 44 -15.54 -10.42 -1.50
C GLU A 44 -15.08 -10.14 -2.93
N ALA A 45 -15.39 -8.94 -3.44
CA ALA A 45 -14.98 -8.51 -4.77
C ALA A 45 -13.45 -8.52 -4.91
N ALA A 46 -12.71 -7.99 -3.93
CA ALA A 46 -11.25 -7.99 -3.93
C ALA A 46 -10.67 -9.41 -3.93
N ALA A 47 -11.22 -10.32 -3.10
CA ALA A 47 -10.80 -11.72 -3.08
C ALA A 47 -11.02 -12.41 -4.44
N GLN A 48 -12.14 -12.13 -5.11
CA GLN A 48 -12.44 -12.67 -6.43
C GLN A 48 -11.53 -12.08 -7.52
N PHE A 49 -11.23 -10.78 -7.47
CA PHE A 49 -10.31 -10.12 -8.39
C PHE A 49 -8.88 -10.67 -8.27
N GLN A 50 -8.40 -10.87 -7.04
CA GLN A 50 -7.08 -11.45 -6.81
C GLN A 50 -6.96 -12.88 -7.36
N LYS A 51 -8.03 -13.69 -7.29
CA LYS A 51 -8.10 -15.00 -7.94
C LYS A 51 -8.20 -14.90 -9.46
N GLY A 52 -8.88 -13.89 -9.97
CA GLY A 52 -9.11 -13.62 -11.39
C GLY A 52 -7.92 -12.98 -12.13
N LYS A 53 -6.76 -12.86 -11.49
CA LYS A 53 -5.50 -12.35 -12.07
C LYS A 53 -5.64 -10.94 -12.68
N VAL A 54 -6.34 -10.03 -12.00
CA VAL A 54 -6.27 -8.61 -12.35
C VAL A 54 -4.90 -8.04 -11.98
N SER A 55 -4.45 -7.01 -12.68
CA SER A 55 -3.19 -6.30 -12.40
C SER A 55 -3.31 -5.31 -11.23
N GLY A 56 -4.53 -4.95 -10.85
CA GLY A 56 -4.78 -4.07 -9.72
C GLY A 56 -6.26 -3.81 -9.50
N ILE A 57 -6.61 -3.20 -8.37
CA ILE A 57 -8.00 -2.98 -7.95
C ILE A 57 -8.24 -1.52 -7.59
N ILE A 58 -9.33 -0.93 -8.11
CA ILE A 58 -9.83 0.39 -7.73
C ILE A 58 -11.12 0.21 -6.93
N PHE A 59 -11.13 0.73 -5.72
CA PHE A 59 -12.33 0.85 -4.90
C PHE A 59 -12.99 2.20 -5.12
N THR A 60 -14.31 2.26 -5.14
CA THR A 60 -15.05 3.50 -5.42
C THR A 60 -14.97 4.54 -4.28
N GLY A 61 -14.40 4.19 -3.16
CA GLY A 61 -14.18 5.10 -2.04
C GLY A 61 -13.33 4.50 -0.92
N PRO A 62 -12.98 5.31 0.11
CA PRO A 62 -12.12 4.86 1.20
C PRO A 62 -12.79 3.82 2.11
N THR A 63 -14.10 3.86 2.29
CA THR A 63 -14.82 2.98 3.23
C THR A 63 -14.70 1.50 2.85
N ASN A 64 -15.04 1.15 1.62
CA ASN A 64 -14.93 -0.22 1.12
C ASN A 64 -13.46 -0.67 0.99
N TYR A 65 -12.55 0.23 0.63
CA TYR A 65 -11.11 -0.03 0.59
C TYR A 65 -10.57 -0.41 1.98
N HIS A 66 -10.77 0.44 3.00
CA HIS A 66 -10.26 0.19 4.34
C HIS A 66 -10.92 -1.01 5.01
N TYR A 67 -12.22 -1.25 4.73
CA TYR A 67 -12.91 -2.44 5.22
C TYR A 67 -12.28 -3.72 4.67
N ALA A 68 -11.96 -3.75 3.38
CA ALA A 68 -11.31 -4.89 2.75
C ALA A 68 -9.85 -5.05 3.21
N LEU A 69 -9.09 -3.96 3.27
CA LEU A 69 -7.66 -3.96 3.63
C LEU A 69 -7.39 -4.50 5.04
N LYS A 70 -8.30 -4.26 5.99
CA LYS A 70 -8.21 -4.83 7.36
C LYS A 70 -8.38 -6.35 7.42
N ARG A 71 -8.90 -6.99 6.36
CA ARG A 71 -9.36 -8.39 6.37
C ARG A 71 -8.74 -9.27 5.28
N LEU A 72 -8.12 -8.66 4.29
CA LEU A 72 -7.50 -9.35 3.17
C LEU A 72 -6.19 -8.66 2.79
N GLU A 73 -5.14 -9.45 2.69
CA GLU A 73 -3.82 -8.96 2.25
C GLU A 73 -3.81 -8.79 0.72
N PRO A 74 -3.42 -7.60 0.21
CA PRO A 74 -3.27 -7.37 -1.22
C PRO A 74 -2.14 -8.19 -1.83
N ASN A 75 -2.43 -8.95 -2.89
CA ASN A 75 -1.42 -9.60 -3.74
C ASN A 75 -1.20 -8.89 -5.07
N VAL A 76 -1.98 -7.84 -5.33
CA VAL A 76 -1.86 -6.89 -6.43
C VAL A 76 -2.03 -5.48 -5.87
N PRO A 77 -1.59 -4.42 -6.56
CA PRO A 77 -1.83 -3.04 -6.12
C PRO A 77 -3.31 -2.71 -5.95
N TRP A 78 -3.65 -2.06 -4.86
CA TRP A 78 -4.98 -1.53 -4.57
C TRP A 78 -4.94 -0.02 -4.46
N THR A 79 -5.96 0.66 -4.96
CA THR A 79 -6.19 2.08 -4.77
C THR A 79 -7.68 2.36 -4.58
N PHE A 80 -8.03 3.58 -4.21
CA PHE A 80 -9.41 4.02 -4.07
C PHE A 80 -9.59 5.44 -4.56
N LEU A 81 -10.82 5.82 -4.89
CA LEU A 81 -11.16 7.20 -5.24
C LEU A 81 -11.19 8.04 -3.95
N PRO A 82 -10.27 9.02 -3.79
CA PRO A 82 -10.19 9.81 -2.57
C PRO A 82 -11.34 10.82 -2.47
N HIS A 83 -11.70 11.15 -1.24
CA HIS A 83 -12.49 12.33 -0.94
C HIS A 83 -11.57 13.56 -1.00
N ASN A 84 -11.89 14.50 -1.85
CA ASN A 84 -11.09 15.70 -2.05
C ASN A 84 -11.95 16.96 -2.21
N GLN A 85 -11.28 18.09 -2.15
CA GLN A 85 -11.87 19.41 -2.30
C GLN A 85 -12.66 19.58 -3.60
N ALA A 86 -12.14 19.06 -4.71
CA ALA A 86 -12.83 19.17 -6.01
C ALA A 86 -14.20 18.46 -6.01
N SER A 87 -14.34 17.36 -5.26
CA SER A 87 -15.61 16.65 -5.10
C SER A 87 -16.63 17.49 -4.30
N ILE A 88 -16.18 18.24 -3.28
CA ILE A 88 -17.01 19.15 -2.49
C ILE A 88 -17.46 20.33 -3.37
N LEU A 89 -16.54 20.98 -4.06
CA LEU A 89 -16.85 22.09 -4.97
C LEU A 89 -17.85 21.69 -6.05
N LYS A 90 -17.68 20.51 -6.63
CA LYS A 90 -18.62 19.98 -7.61
C LYS A 90 -20.01 19.78 -7.01
N ALA A 91 -20.09 19.22 -5.80
CA ALA A 91 -21.36 19.00 -5.10
C ALA A 91 -22.06 20.34 -4.76
N LEU A 92 -21.31 21.37 -4.36
CA LEU A 92 -21.82 22.70 -4.12
C LEU A 92 -22.32 23.37 -5.43
N ALA A 93 -21.59 23.22 -6.53
CA ALA A 93 -22.04 23.71 -7.83
C ALA A 93 -23.32 22.98 -8.28
N GLU A 94 -23.42 21.67 -8.06
CA GLU A 94 -24.64 20.90 -8.35
C GLU A 94 -25.82 21.36 -7.49
N SER A 95 -25.60 21.69 -6.21
CA SER A 95 -26.63 22.23 -5.33
C SER A 95 -27.17 23.57 -5.82
N ALA A 96 -26.28 24.46 -6.29
CA ALA A 96 -26.66 25.75 -6.85
C ALA A 96 -27.52 25.59 -8.12
N VAL A 97 -27.17 24.64 -8.99
CA VAL A 97 -27.93 24.38 -10.23
C VAL A 97 -29.25 23.69 -9.95
N ARG A 98 -29.26 22.65 -9.14
CA ARG A 98 -30.44 21.81 -8.91
C ARG A 98 -31.48 22.43 -7.97
N TYR A 99 -31.01 23.12 -6.93
CA TYR A 99 -31.85 23.69 -5.86
C TYR A 99 -31.82 25.22 -5.80
N SER A 100 -31.08 25.86 -6.71
CA SER A 100 -30.86 27.34 -6.70
C SER A 100 -30.35 27.84 -5.34
N CYS A 101 -29.55 27.02 -4.67
CA CYS A 101 -29.07 27.26 -3.31
C CYS A 101 -27.62 26.81 -3.16
N VAL A 102 -26.78 27.70 -2.64
CA VAL A 102 -25.49 27.34 -2.03
C VAL A 102 -25.73 27.44 -0.52
N PRO A 103 -25.73 26.32 0.21
CA PRO A 103 -26.13 26.34 1.62
C PRO A 103 -25.06 26.98 2.50
N ASP A 104 -25.50 27.74 3.49
CA ASP A 104 -24.69 28.30 4.59
C ASP A 104 -24.53 27.31 5.76
N VAL A 105 -25.40 26.30 5.83
CA VAL A 105 -25.29 25.17 6.75
C VAL A 105 -25.19 23.88 5.93
N ILE A 106 -24.04 23.20 6.03
CA ILE A 106 -23.74 21.99 5.28
C ILE A 106 -23.81 20.79 6.20
N SER A 107 -24.69 19.84 5.87
CA SER A 107 -24.69 18.50 6.46
C SER A 107 -23.99 17.55 5.49
N ILE A 108 -22.84 17.02 5.87
CA ILE A 108 -21.99 16.18 5.02
C ILE A 108 -21.50 14.97 5.81
N ASP A 109 -21.39 13.83 5.14
CA ASP A 109 -20.80 12.61 5.69
C ASP A 109 -19.46 12.25 5.05
N MET A 110 -18.68 11.43 5.74
CA MET A 110 -17.46 10.80 5.24
C MET A 110 -16.34 11.76 4.79
N TYR A 111 -16.41 13.04 5.18
CA TYR A 111 -15.36 14.02 4.95
C TYR A 111 -14.75 14.50 6.27
N GLU A 112 -13.52 15.00 6.22
CA GLU A 112 -12.92 15.71 7.33
C GLU A 112 -13.49 17.12 7.41
N GLU A 113 -13.89 17.55 8.61
CA GLU A 113 -14.51 18.86 8.85
C GLU A 113 -13.61 20.00 8.36
N GLN A 114 -12.31 19.90 8.64
CA GLN A 114 -11.32 20.90 8.22
C GLN A 114 -11.28 21.06 6.69
N LEU A 115 -11.28 19.95 5.93
CA LEU A 115 -11.27 19.98 4.47
C LEU A 115 -12.51 20.69 3.91
N VAL A 116 -13.68 20.43 4.50
CA VAL A 116 -14.92 21.07 4.09
C VAL A 116 -14.90 22.57 4.41
N GLN A 117 -14.42 22.93 5.60
CA GLN A 117 -14.32 24.32 6.04
C GLN A 117 -13.36 25.12 5.15
N GLU A 118 -12.16 24.60 4.91
CA GLU A 118 -11.17 25.21 4.01
C GLU A 118 -11.73 25.42 2.60
N THR A 119 -12.49 24.43 2.08
CA THR A 119 -13.14 24.54 0.77
C THR A 119 -14.17 25.67 0.72
N LEU A 120 -14.95 25.85 1.79
CA LEU A 120 -15.94 26.93 1.88
C LEU A 120 -15.26 28.31 1.92
N GLU A 121 -14.20 28.43 2.69
CA GLU A 121 -13.43 29.67 2.82
C GLU A 121 -12.82 30.11 1.48
N GLU A 122 -12.28 29.15 0.70
CA GLU A 122 -11.72 29.42 -0.62
C GLU A 122 -12.72 30.00 -1.63
N ILE A 123 -14.00 29.62 -1.52
CA ILE A 123 -15.06 30.14 -2.36
C ILE A 123 -15.79 31.38 -1.77
N GLY A 124 -15.28 31.92 -0.65
CA GLY A 124 -15.78 33.11 0.00
C GLY A 124 -16.95 32.90 0.96
N ILE A 125 -17.23 31.68 1.39
CA ILE A 125 -18.24 31.36 2.40
C ILE A 125 -17.56 31.26 3.79
N SER A 126 -17.18 32.40 4.34
CA SER A 126 -16.42 32.47 5.60
C SER A 126 -17.23 32.17 6.87
N ASN A 127 -18.57 32.21 6.81
CA ASN A 127 -19.45 31.95 7.94
C ASN A 127 -20.27 30.66 7.79
N GLY A 128 -19.85 29.79 6.89
CA GLY A 128 -20.50 28.49 6.67
C GLY A 128 -20.38 27.59 7.90
N ARG A 129 -21.50 27.02 8.33
CA ARG A 129 -21.53 26.04 9.40
C ARG A 129 -21.46 24.64 8.81
N VAL A 130 -20.44 23.88 9.19
CA VAL A 130 -20.23 22.50 8.74
C VAL A 130 -20.69 21.54 9.82
N LEU A 131 -21.53 20.59 9.44
CA LEU A 131 -22.03 19.52 10.30
C LEU A 131 -21.57 18.20 9.67
N VAL A 132 -20.56 17.57 10.29
CA VAL A 132 -19.96 16.33 9.81
C VAL A 132 -20.38 15.17 10.68
N ALA A 133 -20.68 14.04 10.08
CA ALA A 133 -20.92 12.81 10.82
C ALA A 133 -19.61 12.29 11.43
N HIS A 134 -19.46 12.48 12.73
CA HIS A 134 -18.32 11.96 13.50
C HIS A 134 -18.66 10.61 14.14
N GLY A 135 -17.69 9.70 14.18
CA GLY A 135 -17.70 8.56 15.09
C GLY A 135 -18.45 7.31 14.67
N SER A 136 -19.07 7.27 13.50
CA SER A 136 -19.65 6.02 12.99
C SER A 136 -18.58 5.18 12.33
N SER A 137 -18.17 4.09 13.00
CA SER A 137 -17.25 3.14 12.40
C SER A 137 -17.99 2.26 11.38
N PRO A 138 -17.44 2.04 10.17
CA PRO A 138 -17.99 1.08 9.21
C PRO A 138 -18.14 -0.35 9.76
N ASP A 139 -17.48 -0.66 10.87
CA ASP A 139 -17.56 -1.95 11.56
C ASP A 139 -18.83 -2.10 12.43
N GLN A 140 -19.60 -1.02 12.65
CA GLN A 140 -20.88 -1.05 13.37
C GLN A 140 -22.02 -1.34 12.39
N GLY A 141 -22.89 -2.29 12.74
CA GLY A 141 -23.93 -2.83 11.86
C GLY A 141 -24.91 -1.80 11.28
N ASP A 142 -25.15 -0.68 12.00
CA ASP A 142 -26.13 0.35 11.64
C ASP A 142 -25.48 1.62 11.05
N PHE A 143 -24.27 1.50 10.52
CA PHE A 143 -23.49 2.65 10.06
C PHE A 143 -24.24 3.52 9.04
N GLN A 144 -24.88 2.92 8.04
CA GLN A 144 -25.57 3.68 6.98
C GLN A 144 -26.90 4.29 7.50
N ASP A 145 -27.59 3.59 8.37
CA ASP A 145 -28.81 4.11 9.01
C ASP A 145 -28.48 5.30 9.92
N ALA A 146 -27.39 5.21 10.68
CA ALA A 146 -26.90 6.31 11.51
C ALA A 146 -26.55 7.57 10.68
N LEU A 147 -25.99 7.43 9.48
CA LEU A 147 -25.74 8.54 8.57
C LEU A 147 -27.04 9.16 8.04
N THR A 148 -28.02 8.34 7.72
CA THR A 148 -29.34 8.82 7.27
C THR A 148 -30.02 9.61 8.39
N ASP A 149 -30.01 9.10 9.62
CA ASP A 149 -30.56 9.78 10.79
C ASP A 149 -29.83 11.08 11.10
N PHE A 150 -28.51 11.10 10.98
CA PHE A 150 -27.71 12.32 11.12
C PHE A 150 -28.14 13.42 10.16
N HIS A 151 -28.28 13.11 8.87
CA HIS A 151 -28.70 14.08 7.85
C HIS A 151 -30.14 14.53 8.08
N ARG A 152 -31.05 13.62 8.40
CA ARG A 152 -32.44 13.90 8.72
C ARG A 152 -32.54 14.87 9.89
N TYR A 153 -31.81 14.59 10.98
CA TYR A 153 -31.75 15.47 12.13
C TYR A 153 -31.25 16.88 11.80
N ASN A 154 -30.18 16.98 11.02
CA ASN A 154 -29.61 18.25 10.61
C ASN A 154 -30.56 19.08 9.74
N TYR A 155 -31.28 18.41 8.84
CA TYR A 155 -32.28 19.05 8.00
C TYR A 155 -33.44 19.65 8.83
N PHE A 156 -33.99 18.88 9.76
CA PHE A 156 -35.16 19.33 10.53
C PHE A 156 -34.81 20.22 11.72
N HIS A 157 -33.64 20.12 12.31
CA HIS A 157 -33.31 20.76 13.59
C HIS A 157 -32.14 21.72 13.55
N ASN A 158 -31.18 21.56 12.63
CA ASN A 158 -29.95 22.33 12.61
C ASN A 158 -29.86 23.33 11.45
N GLY A 159 -30.91 23.46 10.62
CA GLY A 159 -30.99 24.42 9.53
C GLY A 159 -30.25 24.02 8.25
N ALA A 160 -29.81 22.78 8.12
CA ALA A 160 -29.26 22.28 6.87
C ALA A 160 -30.36 22.24 5.80
N LYS A 161 -30.19 22.96 4.70
CA LYS A 161 -31.16 23.02 3.59
C LYS A 161 -30.96 21.90 2.59
N ILE A 162 -29.73 21.41 2.48
CA ILE A 162 -29.30 20.36 1.55
C ILE A 162 -28.33 19.46 2.29
N CYS A 163 -28.48 18.15 2.12
CA CYS A 163 -27.57 17.13 2.64
C CYS A 163 -26.61 16.68 1.55
N PHE A 164 -25.38 16.35 1.93
CA PHE A 164 -24.33 15.90 1.01
C PHE A 164 -23.81 14.55 1.48
N THR A 165 -23.96 13.52 0.65
CA THR A 165 -23.56 12.15 1.03
C THR A 165 -22.80 11.41 -0.07
N ASN A 166 -21.86 10.58 0.34
CA ASN A 166 -21.19 9.61 -0.55
C ASN A 166 -21.89 8.25 -0.56
N MET A 167 -22.84 8.02 0.36
CA MET A 167 -23.43 6.72 0.57
C MET A 167 -24.72 6.58 -0.21
N GLU A 168 -24.77 5.60 -1.12
CA GLU A 168 -25.91 5.37 -2.03
C GLU A 168 -27.20 5.16 -1.24
N LYS A 169 -27.19 4.27 -0.24
CA LYS A 169 -28.40 3.98 0.56
C LYS A 169 -28.90 5.20 1.34
N THR A 170 -27.98 6.02 1.87
CA THR A 170 -28.33 7.28 2.54
C THR A 170 -28.97 8.26 1.56
N TYR A 171 -28.41 8.41 0.36
CA TYR A 171 -29.00 9.25 -0.70
C TYR A 171 -30.40 8.79 -1.10
N GLU A 172 -30.59 7.49 -1.34
CA GLU A 172 -31.88 6.91 -1.67
C GLU A 172 -32.91 7.14 -0.60
N ALA A 173 -32.57 6.91 0.68
CA ALA A 173 -33.46 7.09 1.80
C ALA A 173 -33.88 8.57 1.97
N LEU A 174 -32.94 9.51 1.98
CA LEU A 174 -33.23 10.94 2.08
C LEU A 174 -34.07 11.45 0.90
N SER A 175 -33.75 10.98 -0.31
CA SER A 175 -34.51 11.33 -1.51
C SER A 175 -35.93 10.82 -1.49
N ALA A 176 -36.18 9.58 -0.98
CA ALA A 176 -37.50 9.02 -0.81
C ALA A 176 -38.34 9.79 0.23
N GLU A 177 -37.72 10.43 1.20
CA GLU A 177 -38.36 11.28 2.20
C GLU A 177 -38.57 12.74 1.69
N GLY A 178 -38.14 13.06 0.47
CA GLY A 178 -38.22 14.41 -0.08
C GLY A 178 -37.22 15.40 0.52
N ILE A 179 -36.21 14.93 1.24
CA ILE A 179 -35.13 15.77 1.79
C ILE A 179 -34.13 16.10 0.67
N PRO A 180 -33.85 17.40 0.40
CA PRO A 180 -32.87 17.79 -0.60
C PRO A 180 -31.50 17.18 -0.32
N CYS A 181 -31.01 16.39 -1.24
CA CYS A 181 -29.74 15.69 -1.07
C CYS A 181 -28.92 15.71 -2.37
N ILE A 182 -27.64 15.95 -2.25
CA ILE A 182 -26.65 15.83 -3.32
C ILE A 182 -25.79 14.60 -3.06
N ARG A 183 -25.71 13.75 -4.08
CA ARG A 183 -24.81 12.61 -4.06
C ARG A 183 -23.43 13.06 -4.56
N ILE A 184 -22.46 13.07 -3.65
CA ILE A 184 -21.11 13.52 -3.98
C ILE A 184 -20.44 12.51 -4.93
N SER A 185 -19.81 13.00 -5.98
CA SER A 185 -19.13 12.17 -6.96
C SER A 185 -17.80 12.81 -7.40
N VAL A 186 -16.82 11.97 -7.69
CA VAL A 186 -15.50 12.38 -8.13
C VAL A 186 -15.49 12.93 -9.57
N SER A 187 -14.46 13.73 -9.92
CA SER A 187 -14.23 14.20 -11.29
C SER A 187 -13.61 13.12 -12.18
N GLU A 188 -13.63 13.32 -13.51
CA GLU A 188 -12.95 12.44 -14.47
C GLU A 188 -11.45 12.39 -14.19
N ASP A 189 -10.83 13.52 -13.84
CA ASP A 189 -9.39 13.63 -13.59
C ASP A 189 -8.95 12.79 -12.40
N VAL A 190 -9.73 12.75 -11.32
CA VAL A 190 -9.46 11.91 -10.15
C VAL A 190 -9.50 10.41 -10.53
N ILE A 191 -10.45 10.02 -11.37
CA ILE A 191 -10.55 8.64 -11.86
C ILE A 191 -9.29 8.27 -12.66
N LEU A 192 -8.88 9.12 -13.60
CA LEU A 192 -7.69 8.90 -14.42
C LEU A 192 -6.42 8.87 -13.58
N GLU A 193 -6.29 9.78 -12.62
CA GLU A 193 -5.16 9.82 -11.69
C GLU A 193 -5.00 8.49 -10.94
N GLN A 194 -6.09 7.90 -10.45
CA GLN A 194 -6.04 6.62 -9.76
C GLN A 194 -5.69 5.45 -10.70
N VAL A 195 -6.12 5.48 -11.95
CA VAL A 195 -5.69 4.50 -12.95
C VAL A 195 -4.20 4.62 -13.24
N TYR A 196 -3.68 5.83 -13.46
CA TYR A 196 -2.25 6.06 -13.67
C TYR A 196 -1.41 5.67 -12.44
N HIS A 197 -1.91 5.98 -11.23
CA HIS A 197 -1.27 5.55 -10.00
C HIS A 197 -1.19 4.02 -9.92
N LEU A 198 -2.27 3.32 -10.25
CA LEU A 198 -2.31 1.87 -10.27
C LEU A 198 -1.33 1.28 -11.30
N GLN A 199 -1.25 1.88 -12.50
CA GLN A 199 -0.27 1.50 -13.53
C GLN A 199 1.17 1.70 -13.05
N PHE A 200 1.45 2.80 -12.38
CA PHE A 200 2.76 3.06 -11.80
C PHE A 200 3.13 2.01 -10.73
N LEU A 201 2.20 1.70 -9.82
CA LEU A 201 2.42 0.68 -8.79
C LEU A 201 2.65 -0.71 -9.39
N GLU A 202 1.87 -1.11 -10.40
CA GLU A 202 2.04 -2.39 -11.08
C GLU A 202 3.36 -2.47 -11.84
N ASN A 203 3.73 -1.44 -12.59
CA ASN A 203 5.02 -1.37 -13.29
C ASN A 203 6.19 -1.47 -12.31
N THR A 204 6.09 -0.79 -11.16
CA THR A 204 7.09 -0.85 -10.10
C THR A 204 7.15 -2.25 -9.48
N ALA A 205 6.01 -2.88 -9.22
CA ALA A 205 5.94 -4.24 -8.71
C ALA A 205 6.52 -5.26 -9.70
N GLN A 206 6.21 -5.13 -10.99
CA GLN A 206 6.78 -5.98 -12.05
C GLN A 206 8.29 -5.80 -12.17
N LYS A 207 8.77 -4.56 -12.17
CA LYS A 207 10.19 -4.25 -12.18
C LYS A 207 10.90 -4.88 -10.98
N ASN A 208 10.33 -4.74 -9.79
CA ASN A 208 10.88 -5.35 -8.57
C ASN A 208 10.84 -6.89 -8.59
N ARG A 209 9.82 -7.50 -9.22
CA ARG A 209 9.76 -8.97 -9.40
C ARG A 209 10.84 -9.50 -10.31
N GLY A 210 11.21 -8.72 -11.33
CA GLY A 210 12.27 -9.05 -12.26
C GLY A 210 13.68 -8.75 -11.76
N GLN A 211 13.83 -8.00 -10.66
CA GLN A 211 15.14 -7.65 -10.14
C GLN A 211 15.86 -8.84 -9.52
N SER A 212 17.14 -8.96 -9.88
CA SER A 212 18.09 -9.83 -9.19
C SER A 212 18.46 -9.25 -7.83
N ALA A 213 18.74 -10.11 -6.88
CA ALA A 213 19.24 -9.74 -5.57
C ALA A 213 20.49 -10.54 -5.23
N SER A 214 21.44 -9.89 -4.60
CA SER A 214 22.66 -10.53 -4.09
C SER A 214 22.87 -10.15 -2.63
N VAL A 215 23.22 -11.14 -1.82
CA VAL A 215 23.77 -10.93 -0.49
C VAL A 215 25.25 -11.27 -0.56
N GLN A 216 26.11 -10.37 -0.13
CA GLN A 216 27.52 -10.65 0.09
C GLN A 216 27.79 -10.65 1.59
N ILE A 217 28.39 -11.73 2.07
CA ILE A 217 28.70 -11.97 3.47
C ILE A 217 30.20 -12.08 3.59
N TYR A 218 30.80 -11.27 4.44
CA TYR A 218 32.18 -11.38 4.83
C TYR A 218 32.27 -11.64 6.32
N PHE A 219 33.04 -12.63 6.71
CA PHE A 219 33.30 -12.90 8.12
C PHE A 219 34.80 -13.16 8.33
N ASP A 220 35.23 -12.78 9.53
CA ASP A 220 36.61 -12.90 9.97
C ASP A 220 36.65 -13.35 11.42
N TYR A 221 37.76 -13.94 11.80
CA TYR A 221 38.02 -14.38 13.15
C TYR A 221 39.28 -13.64 13.66
N SER A 222 39.13 -12.81 14.68
CA SER A 222 40.24 -12.10 15.31
C SER A 222 40.74 -12.88 16.54
N PHE A 223 42.07 -12.97 16.69
CA PHE A 223 42.70 -13.68 17.80
C PHE A 223 43.12 -12.76 18.92
N ASP A 224 43.08 -13.23 20.17
CA ASP A 224 43.83 -12.65 21.25
C ASP A 224 45.29 -13.05 21.16
N GLN A 225 46.19 -12.12 21.53
CA GLN A 225 47.65 -12.34 21.39
C GLN A 225 48.17 -13.48 22.27
N GLU A 226 47.44 -13.89 23.32
CA GLU A 226 47.83 -14.89 24.28
C GLU A 226 47.42 -16.33 23.96
N THR A 227 46.61 -16.56 22.91
CA THR A 227 46.11 -17.92 22.58
C THR A 227 47.17 -18.75 21.84
N ASP A 228 47.25 -20.04 22.10
CA ASP A 228 48.10 -21.00 21.37
C ASP A 228 47.80 -21.04 19.87
N LEU A 229 48.83 -21.07 19.04
CA LEU A 229 48.69 -21.05 17.58
C LEU A 229 47.86 -22.20 17.02
N SER A 230 48.03 -23.41 17.58
CA SER A 230 47.30 -24.59 17.13
C SER A 230 45.79 -24.50 17.44
N LEU A 231 45.45 -23.98 18.61
CA LEU A 231 44.08 -23.72 19.02
C LEU A 231 43.42 -22.63 18.17
N ARG A 232 44.16 -21.57 17.87
CA ARG A 232 43.69 -20.48 16.96
C ARG A 232 43.30 -20.97 15.59
N GLU A 233 44.16 -21.76 14.96
CA GLU A 233 43.87 -22.32 13.63
C GLU A 233 42.67 -23.27 13.66
N TRP A 234 42.52 -24.08 14.71
CA TRP A 234 41.38 -24.97 14.88
C TRP A 234 40.06 -24.20 15.05
N GLU A 235 40.03 -23.22 15.94
CA GLU A 235 38.83 -22.38 16.19
C GLU A 235 38.42 -21.61 14.93
N LYS A 236 39.38 -21.03 14.20
CA LYS A 236 39.13 -20.36 12.92
C LYS A 236 38.49 -21.29 11.89
N VAL A 237 39.11 -22.46 11.68
CA VAL A 237 38.59 -23.46 10.71
C VAL A 237 37.20 -23.95 11.14
N HIS A 238 36.99 -24.18 12.44
CA HIS A 238 35.70 -24.58 12.95
C HIS A 238 34.63 -23.52 12.68
N TYR A 239 34.88 -22.26 13.03
CA TYR A 239 33.98 -21.15 12.75
C TYR A 239 33.69 -20.97 11.25
N GLN A 240 34.71 -21.08 10.42
CA GLN A 240 34.53 -21.00 8.96
C GLN A 240 33.62 -22.12 8.44
N ASN A 241 33.75 -23.33 8.96
CA ASN A 241 32.88 -24.45 8.55
C ASN A 241 31.44 -24.27 9.02
N GLU A 242 31.22 -23.83 10.26
CA GLU A 242 29.88 -23.52 10.78
C GLU A 242 29.18 -22.43 9.97
N MET A 243 29.87 -21.32 9.68
CA MET A 243 29.35 -20.24 8.86
C MET A 243 29.03 -20.70 7.44
N ARG A 244 29.90 -21.51 6.84
CA ARG A 244 29.67 -22.11 5.53
C ARG A 244 28.38 -22.93 5.50
N GLU A 245 28.24 -23.86 6.44
CA GLU A 245 27.05 -24.73 6.55
C GLU A 245 25.78 -23.91 6.73
N LEU A 246 25.81 -22.90 7.61
CA LEU A 246 24.68 -22.00 7.89
C LEU A 246 24.26 -21.24 6.62
N ILE A 247 25.22 -20.66 5.89
CA ILE A 247 24.93 -19.87 4.68
C ILE A 247 24.38 -20.76 3.55
N TYR A 248 24.98 -21.91 3.30
CA TYR A 248 24.48 -22.83 2.28
C TYR A 248 23.11 -23.40 2.63
N SER A 249 22.86 -23.72 3.90
CA SER A 249 21.57 -24.17 4.39
C SER A 249 20.49 -23.09 4.25
N ALA A 250 20.82 -21.83 4.54
CA ALA A 250 19.92 -20.70 4.33
C ALA A 250 19.58 -20.54 2.84
N ALA A 251 20.59 -20.55 1.97
CA ALA A 251 20.37 -20.46 0.53
C ALA A 251 19.50 -21.62 0.00
N HIS A 252 19.75 -22.84 0.47
CA HIS A 252 18.95 -24.02 0.10
C HIS A 252 17.47 -23.86 0.49
N ARG A 253 17.20 -23.44 1.73
CA ARG A 253 15.81 -23.18 2.21
C ARG A 253 15.09 -22.12 1.39
N MET A 254 15.83 -21.10 0.92
CA MET A 254 15.33 -20.02 0.08
C MET A 254 15.14 -20.41 -1.39
N GLY A 255 15.65 -21.59 -1.83
CA GLY A 255 15.74 -21.93 -3.25
C GLY A 255 16.69 -21.00 -4.02
N ALA A 256 17.70 -20.44 -3.35
CA ALA A 256 18.67 -19.51 -3.87
C ALA A 256 19.98 -20.21 -4.24
N ALA A 257 20.78 -19.62 -5.13
CA ALA A 257 22.12 -20.07 -5.41
C ALA A 257 23.11 -19.47 -4.38
N ALA A 258 24.04 -20.29 -3.86
CA ALA A 258 25.14 -19.80 -3.04
C ALA A 258 26.49 -20.28 -3.55
N PHE A 259 27.50 -19.43 -3.41
CA PHE A 259 28.88 -19.74 -3.74
C PHE A 259 29.83 -18.94 -2.86
N SER A 260 31.07 -19.40 -2.76
CA SER A 260 32.09 -18.73 -1.95
C SER A 260 33.27 -18.30 -2.82
N GLU A 261 33.89 -17.21 -2.37
CA GLU A 261 35.17 -16.71 -2.92
C GLU A 261 36.20 -16.76 -1.77
N GLY A 262 36.99 -17.82 -1.77
CA GLY A 262 37.86 -18.15 -0.64
C GLY A 262 37.09 -18.72 0.56
N ALA A 263 37.68 -18.57 1.76
CA ALA A 263 37.15 -19.18 2.97
C ALA A 263 36.17 -18.30 3.77
N SER A 264 36.15 -16.99 3.51
CA SER A 264 35.47 -15.99 4.33
C SER A 264 34.48 -15.10 3.59
N ILE A 265 34.40 -15.19 2.26
CA ILE A 265 33.48 -14.41 1.44
C ILE A 265 32.47 -15.35 0.79
N PHE A 266 31.19 -15.07 1.02
CA PHE A 266 30.07 -15.83 0.47
C PHE A 266 29.08 -14.93 -0.23
N TYR A 267 28.41 -15.49 -1.23
CA TYR A 267 27.37 -14.85 -2.01
C TYR A 267 26.10 -15.71 -1.98
N ILE A 268 24.96 -15.08 -1.80
CA ILE A 268 23.66 -15.69 -2.05
C ILE A 268 22.99 -14.89 -3.18
N MET A 269 22.64 -15.57 -4.27
CA MET A 269 21.98 -14.96 -5.43
C MET A 269 20.55 -15.46 -5.55
N SER A 270 19.61 -14.52 -5.70
CA SER A 270 18.17 -14.82 -5.79
C SER A 270 17.44 -13.72 -6.54
N SER A 271 16.12 -13.76 -6.54
CA SER A 271 15.30 -12.61 -6.93
C SER A 271 14.99 -11.74 -5.69
N ARG A 272 14.76 -10.45 -5.95
CA ARG A 272 14.41 -9.49 -4.86
C ARG A 272 13.24 -9.94 -3.99
N PRO A 273 12.08 -10.42 -4.54
CA PRO A 273 10.97 -10.89 -3.71
C PRO A 273 11.33 -12.07 -2.80
N VAL A 274 12.09 -13.04 -3.32
CA VAL A 274 12.53 -14.21 -2.53
C VAL A 274 13.45 -13.78 -1.40
N LEU A 275 14.41 -12.91 -1.68
CA LEU A 275 15.35 -12.41 -0.68
C LEU A 275 14.63 -11.61 0.41
N MET A 276 13.71 -10.71 0.03
CA MET A 276 12.94 -9.93 1.01
C MET A 276 12.10 -10.80 1.91
N ARG A 277 11.38 -11.79 1.36
CA ARG A 277 10.52 -12.68 2.14
C ARG A 277 11.33 -13.65 3.00
N GLU A 278 12.23 -14.41 2.40
CA GLU A 278 12.88 -15.53 3.08
C GLU A 278 14.10 -15.08 3.90
N PHE A 279 14.92 -14.18 3.36
CA PHE A 279 16.14 -13.75 4.04
C PHE A 279 15.87 -12.71 5.11
N ILE A 280 15.05 -11.69 4.80
CA ILE A 280 14.79 -10.57 5.71
C ILE A 280 13.61 -10.87 6.64
N GLN A 281 12.40 -11.14 6.09
CA GLN A 281 11.17 -11.27 6.88
C GLN A 281 11.10 -12.59 7.66
N ASN A 282 11.50 -13.71 7.05
CA ASN A 282 11.51 -15.03 7.70
C ASN A 282 12.75 -15.29 8.59
N GLY A 283 13.63 -14.33 8.69
CA GLY A 283 14.65 -14.31 9.73
C GLY A 283 15.94 -15.09 9.43
N GLU A 284 16.22 -15.49 8.19
CA GLU A 284 17.51 -16.11 7.85
C GLU A 284 18.68 -15.12 8.09
N TYR A 285 18.46 -13.84 7.80
CA TYR A 285 19.40 -12.77 8.10
C TYR A 285 19.80 -12.72 9.59
N GLN A 286 18.78 -12.74 10.50
CA GLN A 286 19.03 -12.70 11.94
C GLN A 286 19.77 -13.94 12.44
N LYS A 287 19.50 -15.13 11.88
CA LYS A 287 20.20 -16.37 12.25
C LYS A 287 21.67 -16.29 11.90
N ILE A 288 21.99 -15.84 10.67
CA ILE A 288 23.37 -15.68 10.22
C ILE A 288 24.09 -14.62 11.07
N LEU A 289 23.43 -13.47 11.32
CA LEU A 289 24.01 -12.39 12.11
C LEU A 289 24.28 -12.82 13.55
N PHE A 290 23.30 -13.48 14.19
CA PHE A 290 23.43 -13.97 15.57
C PHE A 290 24.56 -14.97 15.70
N HIS A 291 24.65 -15.95 14.79
CA HIS A 291 25.70 -16.96 14.82
C HIS A 291 27.07 -16.36 14.52
N GLY A 292 27.13 -15.45 13.55
CA GLY A 292 28.37 -14.79 13.14
C GLY A 292 28.96 -13.82 14.18
N GLN A 293 28.23 -13.50 15.23
CA GLN A 293 28.65 -12.56 16.29
C GLN A 293 28.62 -13.17 17.70
N GLN A 294 28.63 -14.49 17.80
CA GLN A 294 28.50 -15.19 19.10
C GLN A 294 29.65 -14.94 20.07
N THR A 295 30.84 -14.65 19.56
CA THR A 295 32.02 -14.40 20.41
C THR A 295 32.64 -13.04 20.07
N PRO A 296 33.38 -12.40 20.98
CA PRO A 296 34.09 -11.15 20.71
C PRO A 296 35.13 -11.23 19.57
N HIS A 297 35.55 -12.46 19.25
CA HIS A 297 36.52 -12.74 18.19
C HIS A 297 35.91 -12.85 16.83
N ASN A 298 34.61 -13.10 16.73
CA ASN A 298 33.88 -13.25 15.49
C ASN A 298 33.45 -11.90 14.94
N ARG A 299 33.76 -11.64 13.68
CA ARG A 299 33.35 -10.44 12.97
C ARG A 299 32.57 -10.83 11.73
N LEU A 300 31.42 -10.20 11.52
CA LEU A 300 30.53 -10.47 10.40
C LEU A 300 29.99 -9.17 9.83
N TRP A 301 30.06 -9.05 8.50
CA TRP A 301 29.47 -7.95 7.75
C TRP A 301 28.63 -8.51 6.61
N ILE A 302 27.51 -7.86 6.33
CA ILE A 302 26.58 -8.24 5.29
C ILE A 302 26.28 -7.01 4.44
N GLY A 303 26.42 -7.15 3.12
CA GLY A 303 25.95 -6.20 2.13
C GLY A 303 24.86 -6.83 1.27
N ILE A 304 23.78 -6.11 1.03
CA ILE A 304 22.67 -6.55 0.17
C ILE A 304 22.57 -5.57 -0.99
N GLY A 305 22.47 -6.09 -2.22
CA GLY A 305 22.30 -5.30 -3.43
C GLY A 305 21.19 -5.82 -4.32
N TYR A 306 20.49 -4.91 -4.98
CA TYR A 306 19.46 -5.19 -5.97
C TYR A 306 19.87 -4.62 -7.32
N GLY A 307 19.50 -5.28 -8.41
CA GLY A 307 19.80 -4.81 -9.76
C GLY A 307 18.94 -5.48 -10.82
N ASP A 308 18.85 -4.87 -11.98
CA ASP A 308 18.13 -5.43 -13.11
C ASP A 308 18.87 -6.66 -13.70
N THR A 309 20.14 -6.82 -13.36
CA THR A 309 20.95 -8.00 -13.70
C THR A 309 21.63 -8.59 -12.47
N PRO A 310 21.99 -9.90 -12.48
CA PRO A 310 22.76 -10.52 -11.41
C PRO A 310 24.10 -9.82 -11.13
N MET A 311 24.76 -9.33 -12.16
CA MET A 311 26.04 -8.62 -12.04
C MET A 311 25.88 -7.27 -11.34
N GLU A 312 24.84 -6.51 -11.68
CA GLU A 312 24.52 -5.24 -11.02
C GLU A 312 24.16 -5.47 -9.55
N ALA A 313 23.33 -6.47 -9.24
CA ALA A 313 22.99 -6.84 -7.88
C ALA A 313 24.25 -7.22 -7.07
N LYS A 314 25.17 -8.00 -7.66
CA LYS A 314 26.45 -8.37 -7.03
C LYS A 314 27.32 -7.15 -6.77
N SER A 315 27.43 -6.24 -7.74
CA SER A 315 28.23 -5.00 -7.59
C SER A 315 27.70 -4.11 -6.46
N ARG A 316 26.38 -3.92 -6.40
CA ARG A 316 25.74 -3.14 -5.33
C ARG A 316 25.87 -3.81 -3.96
N ALA A 317 25.76 -5.13 -3.88
CA ALA A 317 26.01 -5.88 -2.65
C ALA A 317 27.46 -5.68 -2.15
N ALA A 318 28.43 -5.67 -3.05
CA ALA A 318 29.83 -5.39 -2.71
C ALA A 318 30.04 -3.96 -2.21
N MET A 319 29.39 -2.97 -2.82
CA MET A 319 29.42 -1.58 -2.35
C MET A 319 28.82 -1.46 -0.94
N ALA A 320 27.65 -2.07 -0.72
CA ALA A 320 26.99 -2.09 0.59
C ALA A 320 27.87 -2.77 1.66
N LEU A 321 28.51 -3.89 1.32
CA LEU A 321 29.45 -4.58 2.20
C LEU A 321 30.65 -3.70 2.57
N ASN A 322 31.24 -3.00 1.60
CA ASN A 322 32.37 -2.09 1.85
C ASN A 322 31.97 -0.94 2.78
N HIS A 323 30.75 -0.40 2.65
CA HIS A 323 30.22 0.57 3.59
C HIS A 323 30.06 -0.02 5.00
N SER A 324 29.51 -1.24 5.09
CA SER A 324 29.38 -1.96 6.38
C SER A 324 30.72 -2.18 7.08
N ILE A 325 31.77 -2.54 6.32
CA ILE A 325 33.12 -2.73 6.86
C ILE A 325 33.76 -1.40 7.31
N ALA A 326 33.51 -0.32 6.55
CA ALA A 326 34.07 1.00 6.85
C ALA A 326 33.34 1.66 8.07
N ASP A 327 32.10 1.31 8.30
CA ASP A 327 31.32 1.81 9.43
C ASP A 327 31.65 1.03 10.70
N ARG A 328 32.36 1.70 11.63
CA ARG A 328 32.73 1.12 12.92
C ARG A 328 31.54 0.85 13.87
N SER A 329 30.35 1.28 13.51
CA SER A 329 29.12 1.02 14.30
C SER A 329 28.63 -0.42 14.24
N GLY A 330 29.17 -1.24 13.32
CA GLY A 330 28.70 -2.60 13.06
C GLY A 330 27.39 -2.68 12.30
N ALA A 331 26.94 -1.59 11.68
CA ALA A 331 25.73 -1.57 10.86
C ALA A 331 25.92 -2.35 9.55
N ASN A 332 24.86 -3.02 9.11
CA ASN A 332 24.81 -3.68 7.81
C ASN A 332 24.02 -2.82 6.83
N TYR A 333 24.41 -2.80 5.56
CA TYR A 333 23.88 -1.90 4.55
C TYR A 333 23.17 -2.63 3.41
N ILE A 334 22.15 -1.95 2.86
CA ILE A 334 21.40 -2.37 1.67
C ILE A 334 21.58 -1.28 0.60
N ALA A 335 21.94 -1.68 -0.64
CA ALA A 335 22.11 -0.80 -1.77
C ALA A 335 21.27 -1.19 -3.02
#